data_7355d8b130c1a230c0d77e82d9a96ffc
#
_entry.id   7355d8b130c1a230c0d77e82d9a96ffc
#
_cell.length_a   1.000
_cell.length_b   1.000
_cell.length_c   1.000
_cell.angle_alpha   90.00
_cell.angle_beta   90.00
_cell.angle_gamma   90.00
#
_symmetry.space_group_name_H-M   'P 1'
#
loop_
_entity.id
_entity.type
_entity.pdbx_description
1 polymer ?
#
loop_
_entity_poly.entity_id
_entity_poly.type
_entity_poly.pdbx_seq_one_letter_code
_entity_poly.pdbx_strand_id
1 'polypeptide(L)'
;FPNMSVMDNLTLAQIQVMKKTKEEAEKTAADLLKRVGLLDKRDEYPSKLSGGQKQRVAIARALCINPEVMLFDEPTSALDPEMVVEVLDVMKELAHQGMTMVIVTHEMGFAKEVATRMVFLEDGKIVEEGNTKEFFEHPKSARAQDFLSKVMH
;
A
#
# COMPACT_ATOMS: atom_id res chain seq x y z
N PHE A 1 -7.03 -12.44 7.96
CA PHE A 1 -7.69 -13.44 8.82
C PHE A 1 -6.68 -14.50 9.25
N PRO A 2 -6.31 -14.56 10.56
CA PRO A 2 -5.17 -15.37 11.02
C PRO A 2 -5.41 -16.89 10.95
N ASN A 3 -6.68 -17.30 10.95
CA ASN A 3 -7.07 -18.72 10.95
C ASN A 3 -7.38 -19.28 9.54
N MET A 4 -6.99 -18.55 8.51
CA MET A 4 -7.18 -18.91 7.11
C MET A 4 -5.85 -18.88 6.38
N SER A 5 -5.68 -19.75 5.39
CA SER A 5 -4.50 -19.69 4.53
C SER A 5 -4.41 -18.36 3.76
N VAL A 6 -3.27 -18.07 3.18
CA VAL A 6 -3.10 -16.88 2.31
C VAL A 6 -4.10 -16.94 1.15
N MET A 7 -4.23 -18.09 0.49
CA MET A 7 -5.19 -18.28 -0.61
C MET A 7 -6.63 -18.03 -0.16
N ASP A 8 -7.04 -18.59 0.99
CA ASP A 8 -8.39 -18.38 1.52
C ASP A 8 -8.65 -16.91 1.87
N ASN A 9 -7.65 -16.20 2.41
CA ASN A 9 -7.74 -14.76 2.67
C ASN A 9 -8.03 -13.95 1.41
N LEU A 10 -7.48 -14.34 0.25
CA LEU A 10 -7.67 -13.63 -1.01
C LEU A 10 -8.98 -14.03 -1.71
N THR A 11 -9.44 -15.25 -1.53
CA THR A 11 -10.62 -15.77 -2.26
C THR A 11 -11.94 -15.52 -1.55
N LEU A 12 -11.92 -15.34 -0.22
CA LEU A 12 -13.14 -15.23 0.61
C LEU A 12 -14.13 -14.18 0.09
N ALA A 13 -13.68 -12.94 -0.07
CA ALA A 13 -14.55 -11.84 -0.52
C ALA A 13 -15.02 -12.04 -1.97
N GLN A 14 -14.17 -12.59 -2.82
CA GLN A 14 -14.51 -12.88 -4.22
C GLN A 14 -15.66 -13.89 -4.31
N ILE A 15 -15.63 -14.95 -3.49
CA ILE A 15 -16.64 -15.99 -3.49
C ILE A 15 -17.91 -15.53 -2.78
N GLN A 16 -17.79 -15.00 -1.57
CA GLN A 16 -18.95 -14.69 -0.74
C GLN A 16 -19.69 -13.42 -1.18
N VAL A 17 -18.96 -12.37 -1.57
CA VAL A 17 -19.53 -11.06 -1.92
C VAL A 17 -19.72 -10.93 -3.42
N MET A 18 -18.68 -11.22 -4.21
CA MET A 18 -18.72 -11.05 -5.67
C MET A 18 -19.35 -12.24 -6.40
N LYS A 19 -19.67 -13.33 -5.68
CA LYS A 19 -20.30 -14.55 -6.23
C LYS A 19 -19.50 -15.24 -7.34
N LYS A 20 -18.18 -15.06 -7.35
CA LYS A 20 -17.29 -15.77 -8.29
C LYS A 20 -17.23 -17.26 -7.94
N THR A 21 -16.97 -18.09 -8.95
CA THR A 21 -16.65 -19.49 -8.71
C THR A 21 -15.31 -19.62 -7.97
N LYS A 22 -15.09 -20.78 -7.36
CA LYS A 22 -13.83 -21.04 -6.65
C LYS A 22 -12.63 -20.95 -7.60
N GLU A 23 -12.76 -21.53 -8.80
CA GLU A 23 -11.72 -21.52 -9.82
C GLU A 23 -11.36 -20.09 -10.28
N GLU A 24 -12.36 -19.25 -10.53
CA GLU A 24 -12.15 -17.85 -10.89
C GLU A 24 -11.47 -17.06 -9.77
N ALA A 25 -11.90 -17.26 -8.52
CA ALA A 25 -11.32 -16.59 -7.35
C ALA A 25 -9.87 -17.04 -7.10
N GLU A 26 -9.58 -18.35 -7.18
CA GLU A 26 -8.22 -18.88 -7.01
C GLU A 26 -7.29 -18.41 -8.12
N LYS A 27 -7.75 -18.33 -9.37
CA LYS A 27 -6.96 -17.78 -10.49
C LYS A 27 -6.58 -16.32 -10.23
N THR A 28 -7.56 -15.48 -9.90
CA THR A 28 -7.31 -14.07 -9.58
C THR A 28 -6.35 -13.93 -8.40
N ALA A 29 -6.54 -14.71 -7.34
CA ALA A 29 -5.69 -14.70 -6.16
C ALA A 29 -4.25 -15.13 -6.50
N ALA A 30 -4.07 -16.19 -7.30
CA ALA A 30 -2.76 -16.67 -7.72
C ALA A 30 -2.01 -15.63 -8.57
N ASP A 31 -2.69 -14.95 -9.50
CA ASP A 31 -2.10 -13.89 -10.33
C ASP A 31 -1.63 -12.71 -9.45
N LEU A 32 -2.43 -12.30 -8.47
CA LEU A 32 -2.06 -11.23 -7.55
C LEU A 32 -0.94 -11.65 -6.58
N LEU A 33 -0.95 -12.88 -6.08
CA LEU A 33 0.15 -13.41 -5.25
C LEU A 33 1.46 -13.46 -6.03
N LYS A 34 1.42 -13.85 -7.29
CA LYS A 34 2.59 -13.82 -8.18
C LYS A 34 3.12 -12.40 -8.34
N ARG A 35 2.22 -11.44 -8.53
CA ARG A 35 2.55 -10.01 -8.67
C ARG A 35 3.24 -9.44 -7.43
N VAL A 36 2.82 -9.82 -6.24
CA VAL A 36 3.45 -9.37 -4.98
C VAL A 36 4.58 -10.31 -4.52
N GLY A 37 4.99 -11.29 -5.35
CA GLY A 37 6.12 -12.18 -5.08
C GLY A 37 5.88 -13.23 -3.99
N LEU A 38 4.62 -13.64 -3.77
CA LEU A 38 4.23 -14.53 -2.66
C LEU A 38 3.41 -15.76 -3.10
N LEU A 39 3.50 -16.16 -4.37
CA LEU A 39 2.77 -17.33 -4.87
C LEU A 39 3.17 -18.62 -4.15
N ASP A 40 4.44 -18.76 -3.79
CA ASP A 40 4.99 -19.88 -3.02
C ASP A 40 4.45 -19.98 -1.60
N LYS A 41 3.86 -18.89 -1.08
CA LYS A 41 3.25 -18.78 0.25
C LYS A 41 1.74 -18.96 0.27
N ARG A 42 1.13 -19.35 -0.86
CA ARG A 42 -0.33 -19.44 -1.02
C ARG A 42 -1.03 -20.31 0.03
N ASP A 43 -0.39 -21.40 0.44
CA ASP A 43 -0.95 -22.38 1.38
C ASP A 43 -0.49 -22.12 2.84
N GLU A 44 0.37 -21.12 3.06
CA GLU A 44 0.82 -20.74 4.39
C GLU A 44 -0.25 -19.95 5.16
N TYR A 45 -0.14 -19.98 6.48
CA TYR A 45 -0.96 -19.15 7.36
C TYR A 45 -0.23 -17.83 7.70
N PRO A 46 -0.97 -16.76 8.00
CA PRO A 46 -0.36 -15.45 8.34
C PRO A 46 0.68 -15.51 9.47
N SER A 47 0.55 -16.44 10.41
CA SER A 47 1.52 -16.63 11.50
C SER A 47 2.92 -17.05 11.03
N LYS A 48 3.03 -17.59 9.82
CA LYS A 48 4.30 -18.03 9.20
C LYS A 48 4.94 -16.97 8.31
N LEU A 49 4.29 -15.81 8.15
CA LEU A 49 4.75 -14.74 7.27
C LEU A 49 5.50 -13.66 8.07
N SER A 50 6.50 -13.04 7.43
CA SER A 50 7.12 -11.81 7.93
C SER A 50 6.12 -10.63 7.92
N GLY A 51 6.45 -9.52 8.60
CA GLY A 51 5.65 -8.31 8.58
C GLY A 51 5.41 -7.77 7.16
N GLY A 52 6.46 -7.67 6.36
CA GLY A 52 6.38 -7.22 4.97
C GLY A 52 5.57 -8.17 4.07
N GLN A 53 5.71 -9.49 4.28
CA GLN A 53 4.90 -10.48 3.58
C GLN A 53 3.41 -10.35 3.94
N LYS A 54 3.08 -10.18 5.22
CA LYS A 54 1.69 -9.92 5.66
C LYS A 54 1.11 -8.68 5.01
N GLN A 55 1.90 -7.60 4.91
CA GLN A 55 1.47 -6.36 4.29
C GLN A 55 1.22 -6.53 2.79
N ARG A 56 2.11 -7.23 2.07
CA ARG A 56 1.93 -7.54 0.65
C ARG A 56 0.72 -8.45 0.40
N VAL A 57 0.46 -9.42 1.28
CA VAL A 57 -0.79 -10.23 1.24
C VAL A 57 -2.02 -9.35 1.46
N ALA A 58 -1.98 -8.39 2.38
CA ALA A 58 -3.09 -7.47 2.62
C ALA A 58 -3.37 -6.59 1.39
N ILE A 59 -2.34 -6.11 0.71
CA ILE A 59 -2.46 -5.37 -0.56
C ILE A 59 -3.08 -6.26 -1.63
N ALA A 60 -2.57 -7.48 -1.83
CA ALA A 60 -3.11 -8.42 -2.81
C ALA A 60 -4.57 -8.76 -2.53
N ARG A 61 -4.94 -8.97 -1.26
CA ARG A 61 -6.32 -9.20 -0.84
C ARG A 61 -7.24 -8.04 -1.19
N ALA A 62 -6.79 -6.79 -0.95
CA ALA A 62 -7.56 -5.60 -1.32
C ALA A 62 -7.74 -5.49 -2.84
N LEU A 63 -6.75 -5.87 -3.63
CA LEU A 63 -6.82 -5.87 -5.10
C LEU A 63 -7.77 -6.94 -5.67
N CYS A 64 -8.03 -8.03 -4.93
CA CYS A 64 -8.91 -9.10 -5.38
C CYS A 64 -10.34 -8.67 -5.70
N ILE A 65 -10.81 -7.60 -5.08
CA ILE A 65 -12.16 -7.04 -5.30
C ILE A 65 -12.19 -5.96 -6.39
N ASN A 66 -11.07 -5.75 -7.09
CA ASN A 66 -10.92 -4.76 -8.16
C ASN A 66 -11.36 -3.34 -7.73
N PRO A 67 -10.74 -2.75 -6.70
CA PRO A 67 -11.17 -1.47 -6.14
C PRO A 67 -10.87 -0.32 -7.10
N GLU A 68 -11.71 0.72 -7.10
CA GLU A 68 -11.45 1.98 -7.81
C GLU A 68 -10.44 2.85 -7.06
N VAL A 69 -10.42 2.77 -5.74
CA VAL A 69 -9.52 3.53 -4.85
C VAL A 69 -8.98 2.61 -3.77
N MET A 70 -7.69 2.73 -3.47
CA MET A 70 -7.07 2.08 -2.32
C MET A 70 -6.65 3.11 -1.27
N LEU A 71 -6.91 2.80 0.00
CA LEU A 71 -6.53 3.62 1.14
C LEU A 71 -5.42 2.91 1.92
N PHE A 72 -4.34 3.63 2.19
CA PHE A 72 -3.21 3.16 2.99
C PHE A 72 -2.99 4.09 4.17
N ASP A 73 -3.01 3.53 5.36
CA ASP A 73 -2.71 4.26 6.59
C ASP A 73 -1.40 3.72 7.17
N GLU A 74 -0.33 4.47 6.99
CA GLU A 74 1.03 4.16 7.43
C GLU A 74 1.45 2.69 7.14
N PRO A 75 1.45 2.24 5.88
CA PRO A 75 1.61 0.83 5.53
C PRO A 75 2.97 0.22 5.90
N THR A 76 3.95 1.05 6.26
CA THR A 76 5.32 0.64 6.57
C THR A 76 5.74 0.88 8.02
N SER A 77 4.91 1.54 8.84
CA SER A 77 5.30 2.03 10.18
C SER A 77 5.73 0.94 11.17
N ALA A 78 5.26 -0.28 11.01
CA ALA A 78 5.57 -1.42 11.89
C ALA A 78 6.54 -2.43 11.26
N LEU A 79 7.29 -2.03 10.23
CA LEU A 79 8.17 -2.90 9.46
C LEU A 79 9.64 -2.55 9.67
N ASP A 80 10.49 -3.58 9.62
CA ASP A 80 11.94 -3.39 9.56
C ASP A 80 12.34 -2.77 8.21
N PRO A 81 13.44 -1.99 8.14
CA PRO A 81 13.84 -1.26 6.93
C PRO A 81 13.94 -2.11 5.66
N GLU A 82 14.39 -3.35 5.77
CA GLU A 82 14.48 -4.26 4.62
C GLU A 82 13.09 -4.61 4.06
N MET A 83 12.10 -4.76 4.95
CA MET A 83 10.71 -5.07 4.56
C MET A 83 9.97 -3.86 4.01
N VAL A 84 10.34 -2.64 4.44
CA VAL A 84 9.77 -1.38 3.93
C VAL A 84 9.94 -1.29 2.42
N VAL A 85 11.15 -1.54 1.92
CA VAL A 85 11.46 -1.47 0.48
C VAL A 85 10.54 -2.37 -0.33
N GLU A 86 10.36 -3.63 0.09
CA GLU A 86 9.52 -4.61 -0.61
C GLU A 86 8.05 -4.17 -0.70
N VAL A 87 7.52 -3.55 0.35
CA VAL A 87 6.14 -3.04 0.36
C VAL A 87 6.00 -1.80 -0.52
N LEU A 88 6.95 -0.86 -0.41
CA LEU A 88 6.94 0.35 -1.22
C LEU A 88 7.09 0.05 -2.72
N ASP A 89 7.87 -0.95 -3.11
CA ASP A 89 8.01 -1.35 -4.51
C ASP A 89 6.69 -1.85 -5.09
N VAL A 90 5.91 -2.64 -4.35
CA VAL A 90 4.56 -3.03 -4.76
C VAL A 90 3.65 -1.80 -4.92
N MET A 91 3.70 -0.85 -3.99
CA MET A 91 2.90 0.37 -4.05
C MET A 91 3.31 1.28 -5.23
N LYS A 92 4.61 1.37 -5.54
CA LYS A 92 5.12 2.08 -6.74
C LYS A 92 4.58 1.47 -8.02
N GLU A 93 4.60 0.15 -8.11
CA GLU A 93 4.05 -0.56 -9.27
C GLU A 93 2.56 -0.23 -9.46
N LEU A 94 1.77 -0.24 -8.38
CA LEU A 94 0.35 0.14 -8.42
C LEU A 94 0.15 1.59 -8.90
N ALA A 95 0.97 2.52 -8.40
CA ALA A 95 0.94 3.92 -8.82
C ALA A 95 1.23 4.08 -10.33
N HIS A 96 2.27 3.42 -10.82
CA HIS A 96 2.64 3.44 -12.24
C HIS A 96 1.58 2.83 -13.16
N GLN A 97 0.76 1.91 -12.64
CA GLN A 97 -0.37 1.33 -13.37
C GLN A 97 -1.63 2.21 -13.32
N GLY A 98 -1.57 3.37 -12.68
CA GLY A 98 -2.67 4.32 -12.61
C GLY A 98 -3.71 4.02 -11.52
N MET A 99 -3.37 3.18 -10.53
CA MET A 99 -4.26 2.96 -9.38
C MET A 99 -4.45 4.26 -8.60
N THR A 100 -5.70 4.64 -8.35
CA THR A 100 -6.01 5.75 -7.46
C THR A 100 -5.77 5.33 -6.02
N MET A 101 -4.89 6.05 -5.32
CA MET A 101 -4.52 5.75 -3.94
C MET A 101 -4.54 7.01 -3.08
N VAL A 102 -5.02 6.86 -1.86
CA VAL A 102 -4.82 7.84 -0.78
C VAL A 102 -3.90 7.20 0.26
N ILE A 103 -2.76 7.81 0.52
CA ILE A 103 -1.70 7.22 1.33
C ILE A 103 -1.32 8.18 2.45
N VAL A 104 -1.46 7.75 3.69
CA VAL A 104 -0.84 8.40 4.85
C VAL A 104 0.53 7.75 5.07
N THR A 105 1.60 8.54 4.99
CA THR A 105 2.96 8.03 5.10
C THR A 105 3.93 9.12 5.55
N HIS A 106 5.03 8.72 6.18
CA HIS A 106 6.20 9.54 6.43
C HIS A 106 7.40 9.14 5.55
N GLU A 107 7.20 8.25 4.58
CA GLU A 107 8.19 7.87 3.58
C GLU A 107 8.28 8.94 2.49
N MET A 108 8.98 10.04 2.77
CA MET A 108 8.99 11.22 1.88
C MET A 108 9.67 10.94 0.53
N GLY A 109 10.66 10.06 0.50
CA GLY A 109 11.28 9.63 -0.76
C GLY A 109 10.28 8.93 -1.69
N PHE A 110 9.49 8.02 -1.15
CA PHE A 110 8.42 7.34 -1.86
C PHE A 110 7.34 8.34 -2.32
N ALA A 111 6.87 9.21 -1.41
CA ALA A 111 5.85 10.20 -1.73
C ALA A 111 6.30 11.14 -2.86
N LYS A 112 7.56 11.59 -2.84
CA LYS A 112 8.14 12.42 -3.90
C LYS A 112 8.16 11.74 -5.27
N GLU A 113 8.38 10.43 -5.29
CA GLU A 113 8.48 9.64 -6.52
C GLU A 113 7.11 9.36 -7.17
N VAL A 114 6.09 9.03 -6.34
CA VAL A 114 4.83 8.49 -6.88
C VAL A 114 3.62 9.40 -6.72
N ALA A 115 3.61 10.32 -5.76
CA ALA A 115 2.45 11.14 -5.50
C ALA A 115 2.25 12.21 -6.58
N THR A 116 1.02 12.43 -6.97
CA THR A 116 0.63 13.53 -7.86
C THR A 116 0.23 14.78 -7.08
N ARG A 117 -0.29 14.58 -5.87
CA ARG A 117 -0.74 15.64 -4.96
C ARG A 117 -0.33 15.32 -3.53
N MET A 118 0.08 16.34 -2.81
CA MET A 118 0.44 16.26 -1.39
C MET A 118 -0.54 17.06 -0.54
N VAL A 119 -0.85 16.50 0.64
CA VAL A 119 -1.62 17.18 1.68
C VAL A 119 -0.84 17.04 2.98
N PHE A 120 -0.41 18.16 3.55
CA PHE A 120 0.30 18.20 4.83
C PHE A 120 -0.67 18.52 5.96
N LEU A 121 -0.78 17.58 6.89
CA LEU A 121 -1.69 17.65 8.03
C LEU A 121 -0.92 17.87 9.34
N GLU A 122 -1.40 18.75 10.19
CA GLU A 122 -0.94 18.95 11.56
C GLU A 122 -2.12 19.29 12.47
N ASP A 123 -2.17 18.68 13.64
CA ASP A 123 -3.25 18.89 14.63
C ASP A 123 -4.68 18.77 14.05
N GLY A 124 -4.87 17.82 13.14
CA GLY A 124 -6.15 17.58 12.48
C GLY A 124 -6.58 18.63 11.45
N LYS A 125 -5.64 19.51 11.03
CA LYS A 125 -5.89 20.56 10.04
C LYS A 125 -4.99 20.40 8.84
N ILE A 126 -5.50 20.77 7.67
CA ILE A 126 -4.68 20.90 6.47
C ILE A 126 -3.87 22.18 6.60
N VAL A 127 -2.54 22.04 6.68
CA VAL A 127 -1.59 23.16 6.76
C VAL A 127 -1.20 23.62 5.36
N GLU A 128 -0.99 22.66 4.46
CA GLU A 128 -0.63 22.94 3.07
C GLU A 128 -1.10 21.80 2.18
N GLU A 129 -1.52 22.13 0.97
CA GLU A 129 -1.80 21.15 -0.09
C GLU A 129 -1.33 21.69 -1.44
N GLY A 130 -0.98 20.78 -2.34
CA GLY A 130 -0.55 21.15 -3.68
C GLY A 130 -0.01 20.00 -4.51
N ASN A 131 0.52 20.36 -5.66
CA ASN A 131 1.25 19.45 -6.51
C ASN A 131 2.54 18.99 -5.81
N THR A 132 2.90 17.72 -6.00
CA THR A 132 4.07 17.11 -5.35
C THR A 132 5.36 17.90 -5.59
N LYS A 133 5.62 18.31 -6.83
CA LYS A 133 6.83 19.07 -7.18
C LYS A 133 6.90 20.38 -6.42
N GLU A 134 5.80 21.16 -6.42
CA GLU A 134 5.72 22.42 -5.69
C GLU A 134 5.92 22.24 -4.19
N PHE A 135 5.28 21.20 -3.62
CA PHE A 135 5.38 20.91 -2.20
C PHE A 135 6.82 20.62 -1.75
N PHE A 136 7.59 19.87 -2.54
CA PHE A 136 8.97 19.51 -2.19
C PHE A 136 10.00 20.60 -2.55
N GLU A 137 9.80 21.33 -3.65
CA GLU A 137 10.77 22.34 -4.12
C GLU A 137 10.49 23.73 -3.53
N HIS A 138 9.23 24.09 -3.33
CA HIS A 138 8.78 25.41 -2.91
C HIS A 138 7.64 25.33 -1.87
N PRO A 139 7.86 24.69 -0.71
CA PRO A 139 6.85 24.64 0.34
C PRO A 139 6.48 26.04 0.82
N LYS A 140 5.19 26.34 0.90
CA LYS A 140 4.67 27.69 1.17
C LYS A 140 4.60 27.98 2.67
N SER A 141 4.20 26.98 3.48
CA SER A 141 4.09 27.16 4.91
C SER A 141 5.44 26.99 5.61
N ALA A 142 5.74 27.84 6.59
CA ALA A 142 6.94 27.71 7.40
C ALA A 142 7.03 26.34 8.09
N ARG A 143 5.87 25.76 8.40
CA ARG A 143 5.79 24.45 9.07
C ARG A 143 6.15 23.30 8.13
N ALA A 144 5.71 23.34 6.86
CA ALA A 144 6.12 22.36 5.86
C ALA A 144 7.63 22.48 5.54
N GLN A 145 8.17 23.71 5.49
CA GLN A 145 9.60 23.94 5.33
C GLN A 145 10.42 23.31 6.46
N ASP A 146 10.03 23.54 7.72
CA ASP A 146 10.69 22.95 8.89
C ASP A 146 10.61 21.42 8.87
N PHE A 147 9.45 20.87 8.56
CA PHE A 147 9.26 19.42 8.44
C PHE A 147 10.17 18.81 7.37
N LEU A 148 10.12 19.32 6.14
CA LEU A 148 10.92 18.81 5.03
C LEU A 148 12.42 18.92 5.29
N SER A 149 12.87 19.99 5.95
CA SER A 149 14.27 20.17 6.31
C SER A 149 14.80 19.07 7.25
N LYS A 150 13.91 18.44 8.04
CA LYS A 150 14.27 17.39 9.00
C LYS A 150 14.20 15.97 8.41
N VAL A 151 13.34 15.75 7.43
CA VAL A 151 13.06 14.39 6.90
C VAL A 151 13.75 14.10 5.57
N MET A 152 14.28 15.11 4.88
CA MET A 152 14.93 14.96 3.57
C MET A 152 16.47 14.90 3.64
N HIS A 153 17.04 14.82 4.84
CA HIS A 153 18.49 14.73 5.06
C HIS A 153 18.93 13.37 5.52
#